data_de623c2eebc2752aa14bdcccac1ec3f7
#
_entry.id   de623c2eebc2752aa14bdcccac1ec3f7
#
_cell.length_a   1.000
_cell.length_b   1.000
_cell.length_c   1.000
_cell.angle_alpha   90.00
_cell.angle_beta   90.00
_cell.angle_gamma   90.00
#
_symmetry.space_group_name_H-M   'P 1'
#
loop_
_entity.id
_entity.type
_entity.pdbx_description
1 polymer ?
#
loop_
_entity_poly.entity_id
_entity_poly.type
_entity_poly.pdbx_seq_one_letter_code
_entity_poly.pdbx_strand_id
1 'polypeptide(L)'
;VLLSACSSSHSIKAVSANAQYNKPRTLNNFDDYVQFLKAKAAGQGVSSAVLNAQQNIQYIPKAVALDKQQAGKIKKRNPNEPRVFNPNGVTNYLNRVLTTNKVNVAEQRYWEQLPQLEKASKKFGVQKEYLMALWGMESSFGYYQGYYDVLSVLATLAFDGRREPLFSKEFIAAMKMLERDHIQRHKMKGSWAGAMGQTQFMPSSYLSYAADGNGDGEKDIWKNHYDVFASIARYLHTVGWDDKLPWGVEVRLNQYISPSLAGIEKHKARSLQDWQAQGIELKSFNSESTQNLTALSHAKLWLVQPDGENGRAFLVSNNFRTLLDWNRSNYFAVSIGMFADRIKARVQQ
;
A
#
# COMPACT_ATOMS: atom_id res chain seq x y z
N VAL A 1 28.90 21.01 -36.38
CA VAL A 1 28.73 20.09 -35.23
C VAL A 1 29.02 20.86 -33.95
N LEU A 2 28.11 21.74 -33.52
CA LEU A 2 28.24 22.53 -32.29
C LEU A 2 26.83 22.89 -31.77
N LEU A 3 26.04 21.86 -31.42
CA LEU A 3 24.68 22.08 -30.91
C LEU A 3 24.37 21.27 -29.64
N SER A 4 25.41 20.81 -28.92
CA SER A 4 25.17 19.99 -27.73
C SER A 4 25.44 20.67 -26.39
N ALA A 5 25.88 21.90 -26.35
CA ALA A 5 26.31 22.55 -25.10
C ALA A 5 25.27 23.46 -24.46
N CYS A 6 24.14 23.72 -25.12
CA CYS A 6 23.13 24.68 -24.57
C CYS A 6 22.04 24.07 -23.71
N SER A 7 21.88 22.75 -23.67
CA SER A 7 20.77 22.13 -22.89
C SER A 7 21.06 21.98 -21.39
N SER A 8 22.34 21.85 -21.01
CA SER A 8 22.70 21.64 -19.61
C SER A 8 22.61 22.89 -18.74
N SER A 9 22.80 24.07 -19.32
CA SER A 9 22.72 25.32 -18.57
C SER A 9 21.28 25.74 -18.21
N HIS A 10 20.30 25.30 -19.00
CA HIS A 10 18.89 25.59 -18.73
C HIS A 10 18.32 24.74 -17.59
N SER A 11 18.75 23.48 -17.47
CA SER A 11 18.28 22.60 -16.41
C SER A 11 18.77 23.02 -15.01
N ILE A 12 19.99 23.53 -14.90
CA ILE A 12 20.57 24.01 -13.64
C ILE A 12 19.83 25.27 -13.16
N LYS A 13 19.49 26.19 -14.07
CA LYS A 13 18.70 27.37 -13.75
C LYS A 13 17.29 27.05 -13.27
N ALA A 14 16.64 26.04 -13.84
CA ALA A 14 15.32 25.59 -13.43
C ALA A 14 15.29 25.05 -11.99
N VAL A 15 16.31 24.30 -11.56
CA VAL A 15 16.43 23.78 -10.20
C VAL A 15 16.60 24.93 -9.18
N SER A 16 17.41 25.93 -9.48
CA SER A 16 17.63 27.09 -8.60
C SER A 16 16.43 28.03 -8.53
N ALA A 17 15.52 28.00 -9.49
CA ALA A 17 14.34 28.85 -9.58
C ALA A 17 13.14 28.33 -8.78
N ASN A 18 13.34 27.43 -7.83
CA ASN A 18 12.27 26.84 -7.02
C ASN A 18 11.35 27.90 -6.36
N ALA A 19 11.87 29.06 -6.02
CA ALA A 19 11.13 30.14 -5.39
C ALA A 19 9.95 30.66 -6.23
N GLN A 20 9.98 30.52 -7.56
CA GLN A 20 8.87 30.95 -8.43
C GLN A 20 7.60 30.11 -8.20
N TYR A 21 7.72 28.88 -7.72
CA TYR A 21 6.59 27.98 -7.48
C TYR A 21 5.96 28.16 -6.09
N ASN A 22 6.48 29.06 -5.27
CA ASN A 22 5.86 29.43 -4.01
C ASN A 22 4.67 30.42 -4.21
N LYS A 23 4.47 30.92 -5.44
CA LYS A 23 3.33 31.75 -5.81
C LYS A 23 2.15 30.90 -6.28
N PRO A 24 0.92 31.47 -6.27
CA PRO A 24 -0.22 30.75 -6.84
C PRO A 24 0.06 30.23 -8.26
N ARG A 25 -0.23 28.98 -8.48
CA ARG A 25 0.03 28.31 -9.76
C ARG A 25 -1.19 28.40 -10.66
N THR A 26 -0.96 28.68 -11.93
CA THR A 26 -1.99 28.68 -12.98
C THR A 26 -1.68 27.59 -14.00
N LEU A 27 -2.68 27.15 -14.79
CA LEU A 27 -2.47 26.12 -15.81
C LEU A 27 -1.34 26.48 -16.78
N ASN A 28 -1.09 27.77 -17.02
CA ASN A 28 0.00 28.23 -17.89
C ASN A 28 1.39 27.92 -17.35
N ASN A 29 1.50 27.60 -16.06
CA ASN A 29 2.78 27.23 -15.43
C ASN A 29 3.05 25.72 -15.47
N PHE A 30 2.10 24.90 -15.89
CA PHE A 30 2.21 23.44 -15.77
C PHE A 30 3.40 22.87 -16.55
N ASP A 31 3.57 23.29 -17.79
CA ASP A 31 4.70 22.78 -18.61
C ASP A 31 6.05 23.21 -18.03
N ASP A 32 6.16 24.42 -17.52
CA ASP A 32 7.37 24.89 -16.82
C ASP A 32 7.62 24.08 -15.55
N TYR A 33 6.57 23.75 -14.81
CA TYR A 33 6.68 22.92 -13.62
C TYR A 33 7.13 21.50 -13.93
N VAL A 34 6.68 20.93 -15.03
CA VAL A 34 7.15 19.61 -15.51
C VAL A 34 8.65 19.68 -15.82
N GLN A 35 9.14 20.75 -16.46
CA GLN A 35 10.58 20.93 -16.69
C GLN A 35 11.36 21.03 -15.38
N PHE A 36 10.79 21.72 -14.38
CA PHE A 36 11.36 21.80 -13.04
C PHE A 36 11.46 20.41 -12.38
N LEU A 37 10.40 19.58 -12.47
CA LEU A 37 10.42 18.21 -11.96
C LEU A 37 11.46 17.34 -12.69
N LYS A 38 11.56 17.48 -14.01
CA LYS A 38 12.60 16.79 -14.82
C LYS A 38 14.01 17.21 -14.39
N ALA A 39 14.23 18.49 -14.13
CA ALA A 39 15.51 18.98 -13.63
C ALA A 39 15.88 18.38 -12.28
N LYS A 40 14.91 18.26 -11.37
CA LYS A 40 15.10 17.55 -10.09
C LYS A 40 15.47 16.08 -10.29
N ALA A 41 14.80 15.41 -11.21
CA ALA A 41 15.11 14.01 -11.56
C ALA A 41 16.53 13.85 -12.11
N ALA A 42 16.95 14.78 -12.98
CA ALA A 42 18.33 14.85 -13.48
C ALA A 42 19.34 14.98 -12.35
N GLY A 43 19.06 15.81 -11.36
CA GLY A 43 19.89 15.97 -10.16
C GLY A 43 19.99 14.71 -9.31
N GLN A 44 19.09 13.75 -9.47
CA GLN A 44 19.09 12.46 -8.80
C GLN A 44 19.55 11.31 -9.69
N GLY A 45 20.15 11.60 -10.83
CA GLY A 45 20.83 10.62 -11.67
C GLY A 45 20.01 10.06 -12.84
N VAL A 46 18.82 10.62 -13.12
CA VAL A 46 18.07 10.24 -14.32
C VAL A 46 18.71 10.88 -15.54
N SER A 47 18.98 10.07 -16.58
CA SER A 47 19.66 10.53 -17.78
C SER A 47 18.82 11.53 -18.58
N SER A 48 19.49 12.44 -19.30
CA SER A 48 18.82 13.37 -20.20
C SER A 48 18.08 12.65 -21.32
N ALA A 49 18.58 11.53 -21.80
CA ALA A 49 17.92 10.72 -22.83
C ALA A 49 16.55 10.21 -22.35
N VAL A 50 16.47 9.68 -21.14
CA VAL A 50 15.19 9.23 -20.54
C VAL A 50 14.25 10.41 -20.32
N LEU A 51 14.73 11.50 -19.73
CA LEU A 51 13.90 12.68 -19.48
C LEU A 51 13.33 13.28 -20.76
N ASN A 52 14.15 13.42 -21.79
CA ASN A 52 13.75 13.99 -23.08
C ASN A 52 12.80 13.08 -23.86
N ALA A 53 12.87 11.77 -23.64
CA ALA A 53 11.94 10.82 -24.24
C ALA A 53 10.51 10.93 -23.68
N GLN A 54 10.34 11.51 -22.49
CA GLN A 54 9.02 11.64 -21.85
C GLN A 54 8.33 12.93 -22.29
N GLN A 55 7.71 12.86 -23.46
CA GLN A 55 6.90 13.95 -24.02
C GLN A 55 5.43 13.81 -23.58
N ASN A 56 4.64 14.86 -23.80
CA ASN A 56 3.18 14.82 -23.57
C ASN A 56 2.80 14.45 -22.12
N ILE A 57 3.53 14.96 -21.15
CA ILE A 57 3.10 14.92 -19.76
C ILE A 57 1.99 15.96 -19.61
N GLN A 58 0.77 15.48 -19.36
CA GLN A 58 -0.44 16.31 -19.41
C GLN A 58 -0.97 16.62 -18.02
N TYR A 59 -1.57 17.80 -17.88
CA TYR A 59 -2.38 18.13 -16.72
C TYR A 59 -3.68 17.33 -16.76
N ILE A 60 -3.99 16.62 -15.68
CA ILE A 60 -5.19 15.75 -15.57
C ILE A 60 -6.15 16.35 -14.54
N PRO A 61 -7.14 17.15 -14.95
CA PRO A 61 -8.09 17.79 -14.03
C PRO A 61 -8.85 16.78 -13.17
N LYS A 62 -9.14 15.60 -13.71
CA LYS A 62 -9.84 14.52 -12.99
C LYS A 62 -9.05 14.05 -11.76
N ALA A 63 -7.73 13.97 -11.85
CA ALA A 63 -6.88 13.58 -10.71
C ALA A 63 -6.99 14.61 -9.58
N VAL A 64 -6.97 15.90 -9.89
CA VAL A 64 -7.15 16.97 -8.91
C VAL A 64 -8.53 16.90 -8.24
N ALA A 65 -9.59 16.70 -9.04
CA ALA A 65 -10.95 16.59 -8.52
C ALA A 65 -11.10 15.40 -7.56
N LEU A 66 -10.55 14.23 -7.92
CA LEU A 66 -10.58 13.04 -7.08
C LEU A 66 -9.74 13.21 -5.80
N ASP A 67 -8.60 13.87 -5.89
CA ASP A 67 -7.77 14.18 -4.73
C ASP A 67 -8.48 15.10 -3.73
N LYS A 68 -9.13 16.15 -4.23
CA LYS A 68 -9.95 17.04 -3.40
C LYS A 68 -11.14 16.34 -2.76
N GLN A 69 -11.80 15.46 -3.51
CA GLN A 69 -12.91 14.66 -3.00
C GLN A 69 -12.45 13.75 -1.86
N GLN A 70 -11.31 13.09 -2.01
CA GLN A 70 -10.73 12.25 -0.97
C GLN A 70 -10.35 13.09 0.26
N ALA A 71 -9.72 14.24 0.07
CA ALA A 71 -9.36 15.16 1.15
C ALA A 71 -10.58 15.68 1.90
N GLY A 72 -11.69 15.96 1.21
CA GLY A 72 -12.96 16.41 1.80
C GLY A 72 -13.65 15.35 2.66
N LYS A 73 -13.36 14.06 2.46
CA LYS A 73 -13.88 12.97 3.31
C LYS A 73 -13.15 12.86 4.65
N ILE A 74 -11.95 13.43 4.76
CA ILE A 74 -11.19 13.47 6.00
C ILE A 74 -11.69 14.67 6.79
N LYS A 75 -12.56 14.42 7.78
CA LYS A 75 -13.04 15.48 8.68
C LYS A 75 -11.87 16.01 9.51
N LYS A 76 -11.61 17.32 9.42
CA LYS A 76 -10.69 18.00 10.32
C LYS A 76 -11.23 17.86 11.74
N ARG A 77 -10.47 17.20 12.60
CA ARG A 77 -10.82 17.02 14.00
C ARG A 77 -10.47 18.29 14.77
N ASN A 78 -11.41 18.74 15.59
CA ASN A 78 -11.10 19.71 16.63
C ASN A 78 -10.32 19.00 17.76
N PRO A 79 -9.05 19.39 18.06
CA PRO A 79 -8.26 18.71 19.08
C PRO A 79 -8.85 18.82 20.49
N ASN A 80 -9.79 19.75 20.72
CA ASN A 80 -10.43 19.96 22.01
C ASN A 80 -11.75 19.17 22.19
N GLU A 81 -12.18 18.44 21.15
CA GLU A 81 -13.38 17.61 21.24
C GLU A 81 -13.04 16.16 21.58
N PRO A 82 -13.83 15.49 22.44
CA PRO A 82 -13.66 14.07 22.70
C PRO A 82 -13.74 13.26 21.39
N ARG A 83 -12.90 12.24 21.27
CA ARG A 83 -12.92 11.35 20.12
C ARG A 83 -14.19 10.51 20.18
N VAL A 84 -15.10 10.70 19.24
CA VAL A 84 -16.30 9.86 19.10
C VAL A 84 -15.97 8.73 18.13
N PHE A 85 -16.04 7.48 18.63
CA PHE A 85 -15.87 6.28 17.81
C PHE A 85 -17.24 5.69 17.47
N ASN A 86 -17.41 5.26 16.22
CA ASN A 86 -18.52 4.41 15.83
C ASN A 86 -18.20 2.96 16.25
N PRO A 87 -18.91 2.36 17.22
CA PRO A 87 -18.62 1.00 17.67
C PRO A 87 -18.81 -0.06 16.58
N ASN A 88 -19.50 0.26 15.50
CA ASN A 88 -19.74 -0.61 14.35
C ASN A 88 -18.82 -0.34 13.16
N GLY A 89 -17.80 0.49 13.31
CA GLY A 89 -16.91 0.89 12.22
C GLY A 89 -16.24 -0.27 11.52
N VAL A 90 -15.62 -1.18 12.27
CA VAL A 90 -14.98 -2.41 11.72
C VAL A 90 -16.02 -3.28 11.01
N THR A 91 -17.16 -3.53 11.64
CA THR A 91 -18.22 -4.38 11.07
C THR A 91 -18.73 -3.81 9.76
N ASN A 92 -19.02 -2.51 9.71
CA ASN A 92 -19.48 -1.84 8.49
C ASN A 92 -18.43 -1.90 7.38
N TYR A 93 -17.16 -1.68 7.74
CA TYR A 93 -16.05 -1.76 6.78
C TYR A 93 -15.91 -3.18 6.21
N LEU A 94 -15.88 -4.20 7.07
CA LEU A 94 -15.75 -5.59 6.64
C LEU A 94 -16.92 -6.03 5.75
N ASN A 95 -18.14 -5.66 6.10
CA ASN A 95 -19.33 -5.98 5.30
C ASN A 95 -19.25 -5.38 3.89
N ARG A 96 -18.64 -4.21 3.77
CA ARG A 96 -18.45 -3.56 2.48
C ARG A 96 -17.34 -4.21 1.65
N VAL A 97 -16.20 -4.54 2.24
CA VAL A 97 -15.01 -4.97 1.50
C VAL A 97 -14.83 -6.48 1.41
N LEU A 98 -15.39 -7.25 2.36
CA LEU A 98 -15.30 -8.72 2.38
C LEU A 98 -16.65 -9.35 2.10
N THR A 99 -17.15 -9.21 0.89
CA THR A 99 -18.36 -9.87 0.44
C THR A 99 -18.14 -11.37 0.23
N THR A 100 -19.19 -12.16 0.32
CA THR A 100 -19.15 -13.60 0.00
C THR A 100 -18.64 -13.83 -1.44
N ASN A 101 -19.06 -12.99 -2.38
CA ASN A 101 -18.58 -13.07 -3.77
C ASN A 101 -17.05 -12.87 -3.86
N LYS A 102 -16.51 -11.90 -3.15
CA LYS A 102 -15.05 -11.68 -3.13
C LYS A 102 -14.29 -12.90 -2.61
N VAL A 103 -14.80 -13.54 -1.56
CA VAL A 103 -14.20 -14.76 -1.00
C VAL A 103 -14.30 -15.92 -2.01
N ASN A 104 -15.44 -16.06 -2.68
CA ASN A 104 -15.62 -17.08 -3.72
C ASN A 104 -14.65 -16.90 -4.89
N VAL A 105 -14.47 -15.67 -5.34
CA VAL A 105 -13.51 -15.35 -6.42
C VAL A 105 -12.07 -15.63 -5.96
N ALA A 106 -11.74 -15.27 -4.72
CA ALA A 106 -10.42 -15.55 -4.15
C ALA A 106 -10.12 -17.05 -4.12
N GLU A 107 -11.09 -17.88 -3.72
CA GLU A 107 -10.94 -19.34 -3.74
C GLU A 107 -10.66 -19.86 -5.15
N GLN A 108 -11.41 -19.42 -6.15
CA GLN A 108 -11.21 -19.78 -7.53
C GLN A 108 -9.84 -19.34 -8.04
N ARG A 109 -9.47 -18.10 -7.82
CA ARG A 109 -8.19 -17.53 -8.25
C ARG A 109 -7.01 -18.20 -7.56
N TYR A 110 -7.15 -18.58 -6.30
CA TYR A 110 -6.11 -19.29 -5.56
C TYR A 110 -5.67 -20.54 -6.30
N TRP A 111 -6.60 -21.39 -6.74
CA TRP A 111 -6.28 -22.61 -7.46
C TRP A 111 -5.73 -22.35 -8.86
N GLU A 112 -6.23 -21.34 -9.55
CA GLU A 112 -5.71 -20.93 -10.86
C GLU A 112 -4.28 -20.40 -10.78
N GLN A 113 -3.93 -19.73 -9.69
CA GLN A 113 -2.62 -19.08 -9.50
C GLN A 113 -1.70 -19.88 -8.56
N LEU A 114 -2.02 -21.11 -8.25
CA LEU A 114 -1.29 -21.89 -7.26
C LEU A 114 0.22 -21.97 -7.52
N PRO A 115 0.70 -22.25 -8.74
CA PRO A 115 2.14 -22.31 -9.01
C PRO A 115 2.85 -20.98 -8.73
N GLN A 116 2.24 -19.86 -9.09
CA GLN A 116 2.77 -18.52 -8.88
C GLN A 116 2.81 -18.17 -7.39
N LEU A 117 1.75 -18.50 -6.66
CA LEU A 117 1.66 -18.31 -5.21
C LEU A 117 2.69 -19.15 -4.47
N GLU A 118 2.83 -20.42 -4.80
CA GLU A 118 3.80 -21.31 -4.15
C GLU A 118 5.24 -20.83 -4.35
N LYS A 119 5.58 -20.40 -5.55
CA LYS A 119 6.92 -19.92 -5.86
C LYS A 119 7.27 -18.69 -5.03
N ALA A 120 6.37 -17.70 -4.96
CA ALA A 120 6.57 -16.49 -4.16
C ALA A 120 6.59 -16.79 -2.65
N SER A 121 5.66 -17.61 -2.18
CA SER A 121 5.56 -18.03 -0.78
C SER A 121 6.84 -18.73 -0.31
N LYS A 122 7.35 -19.66 -1.08
CA LYS A 122 8.57 -20.39 -0.76
C LYS A 122 9.80 -19.49 -0.76
N LYS A 123 9.91 -18.61 -1.74
CA LYS A 123 11.10 -17.75 -1.90
C LYS A 123 11.20 -16.70 -0.79
N PHE A 124 10.09 -16.08 -0.42
CA PHE A 124 10.09 -14.92 0.49
C PHE A 124 9.51 -15.21 1.87
N GLY A 125 8.98 -16.40 2.12
CA GLY A 125 8.43 -16.76 3.43
C GLY A 125 7.17 -15.98 3.79
N VAL A 126 6.17 -16.00 2.92
CA VAL A 126 4.85 -15.41 3.13
C VAL A 126 3.77 -16.42 2.77
N GLN A 127 2.81 -16.62 3.66
CA GLN A 127 1.71 -17.57 3.41
C GLN A 127 0.87 -17.14 2.21
N LYS A 128 0.50 -18.09 1.38
CA LYS A 128 -0.23 -17.86 0.13
C LYS A 128 -1.54 -17.10 0.32
N GLU A 129 -2.28 -17.37 1.40
CA GLU A 129 -3.54 -16.70 1.69
C GLU A 129 -3.40 -15.20 1.89
N TYR A 130 -2.27 -14.71 2.41
CA TYR A 130 -2.00 -13.29 2.55
C TYR A 130 -1.65 -12.62 1.22
N LEU A 131 -0.92 -13.32 0.35
CA LEU A 131 -0.65 -12.85 -1.00
C LEU A 131 -1.95 -12.69 -1.79
N MET A 132 -2.85 -13.66 -1.67
CA MET A 132 -4.17 -13.60 -2.28
C MET A 132 -5.01 -12.47 -1.72
N ALA A 133 -5.02 -12.30 -0.40
CA ALA A 133 -5.82 -11.27 0.27
C ALA A 133 -5.40 -9.86 -0.18
N LEU A 134 -4.11 -9.58 -0.22
CA LEU A 134 -3.60 -8.29 -0.70
C LEU A 134 -3.92 -8.07 -2.17
N TRP A 135 -3.72 -9.06 -3.02
CA TRP A 135 -4.04 -8.97 -4.44
C TRP A 135 -5.54 -8.68 -4.67
N GLY A 136 -6.40 -9.39 -3.95
CA GLY A 136 -7.84 -9.17 -4.02
C GLY A 136 -8.28 -7.80 -3.53
N MET A 137 -7.71 -7.34 -2.43
CA MET A 137 -8.06 -6.02 -1.85
C MET A 137 -7.51 -4.86 -2.66
N GLU A 138 -6.30 -4.97 -3.19
CA GLU A 138 -5.66 -3.86 -3.92
C GLU A 138 -6.24 -3.64 -5.31
N SER A 139 -6.44 -4.70 -6.07
CA SER A 139 -6.81 -4.58 -7.48
C SER A 139 -7.98 -5.45 -7.92
N SER A 140 -8.75 -6.01 -6.99
CA SER A 140 -9.76 -7.02 -7.30
C SER A 140 -9.19 -8.12 -8.21
N PHE A 141 -8.10 -8.73 -7.79
CA PHE A 141 -7.42 -9.80 -8.53
C PHE A 141 -6.92 -9.36 -9.91
N GLY A 142 -6.39 -8.15 -9.98
CA GLY A 142 -5.84 -7.57 -11.21
C GLY A 142 -6.86 -6.88 -12.10
N TYR A 143 -8.14 -6.91 -11.75
CA TYR A 143 -9.20 -6.32 -12.57
C TYR A 143 -9.18 -4.78 -12.56
N TYR A 144 -8.93 -4.17 -11.41
CA TYR A 144 -8.87 -2.71 -11.25
C TYR A 144 -7.44 -2.24 -11.02
N GLN A 145 -6.78 -1.79 -12.08
CA GLN A 145 -5.40 -1.29 -12.00
C GLN A 145 -5.30 0.21 -12.24
N GLY A 146 -6.31 0.81 -12.84
CA GLY A 146 -6.26 2.17 -13.36
C GLY A 146 -5.65 2.23 -14.76
N TYR A 147 -5.97 3.30 -15.46
CA TYR A 147 -5.57 3.51 -16.86
C TYR A 147 -4.93 4.88 -17.08
N TYR A 148 -4.63 5.60 -16.01
CA TYR A 148 -4.00 6.92 -16.11
C TYR A 148 -2.52 6.79 -16.43
N ASP A 149 -2.01 7.73 -17.22
CA ASP A 149 -0.57 7.90 -17.39
C ASP A 149 0.05 8.35 -16.06
N VAL A 150 0.91 7.52 -15.48
CA VAL A 150 1.45 7.74 -14.12
C VAL A 150 2.24 9.03 -14.05
N LEU A 151 3.08 9.35 -15.05
CA LEU A 151 3.84 10.60 -15.03
C LEU A 151 2.92 11.82 -15.02
N SER A 152 1.83 11.78 -15.82
CA SER A 152 0.90 12.90 -15.90
C SER A 152 0.14 13.14 -14.61
N VAL A 153 -0.38 12.09 -13.96
CA VAL A 153 -1.11 12.26 -12.70
C VAL A 153 -0.19 12.70 -11.56
N LEU A 154 1.04 12.19 -11.49
CA LEU A 154 1.98 12.58 -10.45
C LEU A 154 2.45 14.02 -10.63
N ALA A 155 2.76 14.44 -11.86
CA ALA A 155 3.08 15.83 -12.17
C ALA A 155 1.91 16.76 -11.84
N THR A 156 0.69 16.36 -12.19
CA THR A 156 -0.53 17.13 -11.91
C THR A 156 -0.74 17.33 -10.41
N LEU A 157 -0.64 16.28 -9.62
CA LEU A 157 -0.87 16.32 -8.18
C LEU A 157 0.26 17.06 -7.45
N ALA A 158 1.50 16.95 -7.91
CA ALA A 158 2.60 17.77 -7.41
C ALA A 158 2.38 19.26 -7.71
N PHE A 159 1.96 19.56 -8.94
CA PHE A 159 1.65 20.93 -9.39
C PHE A 159 0.50 21.55 -8.60
N ASP A 160 -0.55 20.79 -8.29
CA ASP A 160 -1.67 21.25 -7.46
C ASP A 160 -1.21 21.70 -6.06
N GLY A 161 -0.14 21.11 -5.54
CA GLY A 161 0.63 21.58 -4.40
C GLY A 161 0.15 21.11 -3.04
N ARG A 162 -1.03 20.49 -2.91
CA ARG A 162 -1.56 20.03 -1.61
C ARG A 162 -0.62 19.05 -0.91
N ARG A 163 -0.01 18.13 -1.65
CA ARG A 163 0.98 17.17 -1.17
C ARG A 163 2.19 17.13 -2.11
N GLU A 164 2.72 18.28 -2.43
CA GLU A 164 3.83 18.41 -3.39
C GLU A 164 5.07 17.57 -3.03
N PRO A 165 5.55 17.56 -1.77
CA PRO A 165 6.72 16.73 -1.44
C PRO A 165 6.53 15.25 -1.76
N LEU A 166 5.35 14.71 -1.49
CA LEU A 166 5.01 13.33 -1.79
C LEU A 166 5.00 13.07 -3.29
N PHE A 167 4.21 13.83 -4.04
CA PHE A 167 3.99 13.57 -5.46
C PHE A 167 5.19 13.93 -6.33
N SER A 168 5.98 14.93 -5.96
CA SER A 168 7.23 15.22 -6.66
C SER A 168 8.26 14.10 -6.46
N LYS A 169 8.36 13.55 -5.27
CA LYS A 169 9.19 12.36 -4.98
C LYS A 169 8.75 11.17 -5.83
N GLU A 170 7.46 10.91 -5.91
CA GLU A 170 6.93 9.79 -6.69
C GLU A 170 7.10 9.99 -8.20
N PHE A 171 6.99 11.22 -8.70
CA PHE A 171 7.32 11.54 -10.09
C PHE A 171 8.78 11.19 -10.43
N ILE A 172 9.70 11.60 -9.57
CA ILE A 172 11.12 11.29 -9.74
C ILE A 172 11.36 9.77 -9.68
N ALA A 173 10.70 9.09 -8.74
CA ALA A 173 10.76 7.63 -8.66
C ALA A 173 10.25 6.96 -9.95
N ALA A 174 9.16 7.46 -10.54
CA ALA A 174 8.64 6.96 -11.81
C ALA A 174 9.67 7.15 -12.95
N MET A 175 10.35 8.28 -13.01
CA MET A 175 11.44 8.49 -13.97
C MET A 175 12.59 7.50 -13.75
N LYS A 176 12.93 7.20 -12.50
CA LYS A 176 13.95 6.19 -12.18
C LYS A 176 13.53 4.79 -12.61
N MET A 177 12.26 4.46 -12.56
CA MET A 177 11.74 3.19 -13.09
C MET A 177 12.01 3.08 -14.59
N LEU A 178 11.71 4.12 -15.35
CA LEU A 178 11.95 4.18 -16.78
C LEU A 178 13.46 4.04 -17.11
N GLU A 179 14.31 4.65 -16.30
CA GLU A 179 15.76 4.58 -16.44
C GLU A 179 16.31 3.18 -16.15
N ARG A 180 15.93 2.60 -15.02
CA ARG A 180 16.55 1.37 -14.49
C ARG A 180 15.99 0.10 -15.11
N ASP A 181 14.65 0.06 -15.28
CA ASP A 181 13.96 -1.16 -15.70
C ASP A 181 13.51 -1.12 -17.15
N HIS A 182 13.83 -0.04 -17.88
CA HIS A 182 13.51 0.13 -19.31
C HIS A 182 12.02 -0.08 -19.61
N ILE A 183 11.15 0.28 -18.67
CA ILE A 183 9.70 0.18 -18.84
C ILE A 183 9.28 1.13 -19.97
N GLN A 184 8.44 0.65 -20.87
CA GLN A 184 7.84 1.52 -21.88
C GLN A 184 6.79 2.39 -21.20
N ARG A 185 6.87 3.71 -21.41
CA ARG A 185 5.99 4.66 -20.72
C ARG A 185 4.50 4.35 -20.89
N HIS A 186 4.08 3.95 -22.10
CA HIS A 186 2.67 3.65 -22.38
C HIS A 186 2.13 2.45 -21.57
N LYS A 187 3.02 1.61 -21.03
CA LYS A 187 2.66 0.50 -20.13
C LYS A 187 2.61 0.92 -18.67
N MET A 188 3.21 2.04 -18.32
CA MET A 188 3.24 2.55 -16.94
C MET A 188 1.96 3.30 -16.62
N LYS A 189 0.88 2.53 -16.45
CA LYS A 189 -0.46 3.00 -16.10
C LYS A 189 -0.77 2.73 -14.64
N GLY A 190 -1.68 3.51 -14.09
CA GLY A 190 -2.08 3.36 -12.70
C GLY A 190 -3.35 4.10 -12.35
N SER A 191 -3.61 4.19 -11.06
CA SER A 191 -4.72 4.97 -10.51
C SER A 191 -4.52 6.48 -10.73
N TRP A 192 -5.54 7.24 -10.43
CA TRP A 192 -5.47 8.70 -10.48
C TRP A 192 -4.39 9.29 -9.52
N ALA A 193 -3.94 8.54 -8.54
CA ALA A 193 -2.89 8.95 -7.58
C ALA A 193 -1.52 8.29 -7.86
N GLY A 194 -1.38 7.54 -8.97
CA GLY A 194 -0.13 6.93 -9.36
C GLY A 194 0.16 5.56 -8.77
N ALA A 195 -0.83 4.90 -8.15
CA ALA A 195 -0.71 3.52 -7.71
C ALA A 195 -0.80 2.58 -8.92
N MET A 196 0.19 1.67 -9.07
CA MET A 196 0.43 0.96 -10.33
C MET A 196 0.14 -0.53 -10.25
N GLY A 197 -0.41 -1.05 -11.33
CA GLY A 197 -0.51 -2.48 -11.60
C GLY A 197 -1.39 -3.24 -10.62
N GLN A 198 -1.19 -4.54 -10.57
CA GLN A 198 -2.01 -5.43 -9.74
C GLN A 198 -1.69 -5.34 -8.25
N THR A 199 -0.51 -4.81 -7.90
CA THR A 199 -0.09 -4.58 -6.52
C THR A 199 -0.47 -3.19 -6.00
N GLN A 200 -0.83 -2.28 -6.89
CA GLN A 200 -1.06 -0.86 -6.58
C GLN A 200 0.12 -0.21 -5.86
N PHE A 201 1.32 -0.56 -6.30
CA PHE A 201 2.54 0.07 -5.81
C PHE A 201 2.67 1.51 -6.30
N MET A 202 3.04 2.41 -5.41
CA MET A 202 3.59 3.70 -5.81
C MET A 202 4.98 3.48 -6.46
N PRO A 203 5.45 4.40 -7.31
CA PRO A 203 6.77 4.23 -7.94
C PRO A 203 7.92 3.97 -6.96
N SER A 204 7.97 4.64 -5.82
CA SER A 204 9.00 4.39 -4.81
C SER A 204 8.92 2.96 -4.24
N SER A 205 7.72 2.44 -4.05
CA SER A 205 7.53 1.05 -3.60
C SER A 205 7.96 0.05 -4.67
N TYR A 206 7.67 0.34 -5.94
CA TYR A 206 8.17 -0.46 -7.06
C TYR A 206 9.70 -0.54 -7.04
N LEU A 207 10.38 0.59 -6.92
CA LEU A 207 11.84 0.62 -6.88
C LEU A 207 12.43 -0.21 -5.72
N SER A 208 11.76 -0.20 -4.58
CA SER A 208 12.24 -0.89 -3.37
C SER A 208 11.86 -2.37 -3.33
N TYR A 209 10.71 -2.75 -3.87
CA TYR A 209 10.12 -4.06 -3.59
C TYR A 209 9.71 -4.89 -4.80
N ALA A 210 9.57 -4.32 -5.99
CA ALA A 210 9.20 -5.11 -7.16
C ALA A 210 10.22 -6.22 -7.41
N ALA A 211 9.74 -7.40 -7.80
CA ALA A 211 10.56 -8.58 -7.99
C ALA A 211 10.22 -9.28 -9.31
N ASP A 212 11.25 -9.87 -9.92
CA ASP A 212 11.14 -10.76 -11.06
C ASP A 212 10.84 -12.19 -10.56
N GLY A 213 9.58 -12.60 -10.64
CA GLY A 213 9.14 -13.86 -10.07
C GLY A 213 9.41 -15.09 -10.94
N ASN A 214 9.59 -14.91 -12.24
CA ASN A 214 9.82 -16.01 -13.18
C ASN A 214 11.21 -16.04 -13.84
N GLY A 215 12.08 -15.07 -13.49
CA GLY A 215 13.45 -15.05 -13.98
C GLY A 215 13.62 -14.56 -15.42
N ASP A 216 12.63 -13.85 -15.98
CA ASP A 216 12.70 -13.34 -17.35
C ASP A 216 13.45 -12.00 -17.50
N GLY A 217 13.93 -11.44 -16.38
CA GLY A 217 14.65 -10.16 -16.35
C GLY A 217 13.74 -8.94 -16.24
N GLU A 218 12.44 -9.10 -16.24
CA GLU A 218 11.45 -8.02 -16.10
C GLU A 218 10.71 -8.12 -14.77
N LYS A 219 10.19 -6.97 -14.29
CA LYS A 219 9.36 -6.87 -13.09
C LYS A 219 8.00 -6.31 -13.48
N ASP A 220 7.19 -7.13 -14.13
CA ASP A 220 5.90 -6.72 -14.68
C ASP A 220 4.77 -6.94 -13.67
N ILE A 221 4.52 -5.93 -12.85
CA ILE A 221 3.42 -5.95 -11.88
C ILE A 221 2.04 -5.72 -12.53
N TRP A 222 1.99 -5.45 -13.82
CA TRP A 222 0.74 -5.21 -14.55
C TRP A 222 0.13 -6.49 -15.13
N LYS A 223 0.95 -7.39 -15.68
CA LYS A 223 0.48 -8.56 -16.43
C LYS A 223 1.04 -9.90 -15.98
N ASN A 224 2.21 -9.93 -15.32
CA ASN A 224 2.88 -11.18 -14.96
C ASN A 224 2.57 -11.56 -13.51
N HIS A 225 1.74 -12.57 -13.31
CA HIS A 225 1.33 -13.01 -11.96
C HIS A 225 2.49 -13.54 -11.11
N TYR A 226 3.53 -14.11 -11.72
CA TYR A 226 4.75 -14.46 -10.97
C TYR A 226 5.38 -13.22 -10.34
N ASP A 227 5.48 -12.12 -11.10
CA ASP A 227 6.06 -10.87 -10.62
C ASP A 227 5.14 -10.17 -9.61
N VAL A 228 3.83 -10.27 -9.81
CA VAL A 228 2.83 -9.70 -8.90
C VAL A 228 2.98 -10.30 -7.50
N PHE A 229 2.92 -11.62 -7.38
CA PHE A 229 3.00 -12.28 -6.08
C PHE A 229 4.41 -12.23 -5.47
N ALA A 230 5.44 -12.32 -6.30
CA ALA A 230 6.81 -12.13 -5.83
C ALA A 230 7.03 -10.72 -5.26
N SER A 231 6.45 -9.71 -5.88
CA SER A 231 6.56 -8.31 -5.44
C SER A 231 5.82 -8.07 -4.13
N ILE A 232 4.61 -8.60 -3.97
CA ILE A 232 3.87 -8.54 -2.70
C ILE A 232 4.66 -9.25 -1.59
N ALA A 233 5.14 -10.46 -1.87
CA ALA A 233 5.88 -11.26 -0.90
C ALA A 233 7.20 -10.60 -0.51
N ARG A 234 7.95 -10.06 -1.47
CA ARG A 234 9.19 -9.34 -1.19
C ARG A 234 8.96 -8.10 -0.33
N TYR A 235 7.88 -7.36 -0.57
CA TYR A 235 7.51 -6.24 0.30
C TYR A 235 7.38 -6.69 1.74
N LEU A 236 6.50 -7.66 2.00
CA LEU A 236 6.22 -8.15 3.35
C LEU A 236 7.47 -8.74 4.00
N HIS A 237 8.24 -9.54 3.28
CA HIS A 237 9.52 -10.09 3.76
C HIS A 237 10.48 -8.97 4.18
N THR A 238 10.63 -7.94 3.36
CA THR A 238 11.58 -6.85 3.63
C THR A 238 11.22 -6.06 4.88
N VAL A 239 9.93 -5.89 5.16
CA VAL A 239 9.46 -5.15 6.35
C VAL A 239 9.26 -6.02 7.58
N GLY A 240 9.65 -7.31 7.54
CA GLY A 240 9.74 -8.16 8.72
C GLY A 240 8.67 -9.22 8.90
N TRP A 241 8.00 -9.64 7.81
CA TRP A 241 6.99 -10.69 7.87
C TRP A 241 7.57 -12.01 8.37
N ASP A 242 6.85 -12.69 9.28
CA ASP A 242 7.16 -14.01 9.79
C ASP A 242 6.09 -15.02 9.30
N ASP A 243 6.50 -15.98 8.47
CA ASP A 243 5.59 -16.97 7.90
C ASP A 243 5.07 -18.01 8.90
N LYS A 244 5.58 -18.00 10.11
CA LYS A 244 5.11 -18.87 11.21
C LYS A 244 3.97 -18.24 12.00
N LEU A 245 3.67 -16.96 11.78
CA LEU A 245 2.66 -16.23 12.52
C LEU A 245 1.47 -15.85 11.62
N PRO A 246 0.24 -16.03 12.11
CA PRO A 246 -0.92 -15.35 11.55
C PRO A 246 -0.91 -13.86 11.95
N TRP A 247 -1.81 -13.07 11.35
CA TRP A 247 -1.96 -11.65 11.66
C TRP A 247 -2.39 -11.37 13.10
N GLY A 248 -3.21 -12.22 13.66
CA GLY A 248 -3.84 -12.03 14.95
C GLY A 248 -5.12 -12.84 15.10
N VAL A 249 -5.95 -12.41 16.01
CA VAL A 249 -7.23 -13.04 16.31
C VAL A 249 -8.18 -12.03 16.94
N GLU A 250 -9.48 -12.15 16.66
CA GLU A 250 -10.50 -11.39 17.37
C GLU A 250 -10.69 -11.93 18.79
N VAL A 251 -10.84 -11.03 19.75
CA VAL A 251 -10.99 -11.36 21.17
C VAL A 251 -12.14 -10.58 21.79
N ARG A 252 -12.51 -10.96 23.02
CA ARG A 252 -13.47 -10.23 23.85
C ARG A 252 -12.77 -9.74 25.12
N LEU A 253 -13.29 -8.65 25.66
CA LEU A 253 -12.86 -8.10 26.94
C LEU A 253 -13.87 -8.53 28.02
N ASN A 254 -13.42 -9.27 29.01
CA ASN A 254 -14.25 -9.70 30.16
C ASN A 254 -14.40 -8.61 31.20
N GLN A 255 -13.50 -7.64 31.18
CA GLN A 255 -13.47 -6.55 32.15
C GLN A 255 -12.87 -5.32 31.49
N TYR A 256 -12.93 -4.20 32.18
CA TYR A 256 -12.32 -2.97 31.71
C TYR A 256 -10.81 -3.15 31.56
N ILE A 257 -10.30 -2.75 30.41
CA ILE A 257 -8.88 -2.64 30.11
C ILE A 257 -8.59 -1.19 29.77
N SER A 258 -7.59 -0.60 30.45
CA SER A 258 -7.20 0.78 30.18
C SER A 258 -6.87 0.98 28.70
N PRO A 259 -7.43 2.00 28.03
CA PRO A 259 -7.07 2.32 26.64
C PRO A 259 -5.58 2.58 26.42
N SER A 260 -4.86 2.96 27.49
CA SER A 260 -3.42 3.17 27.42
C SER A 260 -2.62 1.90 27.14
N LEU A 261 -3.20 0.73 27.36
CA LEU A 261 -2.57 -0.57 27.08
C LEU A 261 -2.73 -0.97 25.60
N ALA A 262 -3.71 -0.39 24.89
CA ALA A 262 -3.94 -0.66 23.48
C ALA A 262 -2.98 0.14 22.61
N GLY A 263 -2.66 -0.41 21.44
CA GLY A 263 -1.78 0.20 20.44
C GLY A 263 -0.67 -0.72 20.00
N ILE A 264 0.07 -0.31 18.98
CA ILE A 264 1.08 -1.13 18.30
C ILE A 264 2.53 -0.75 18.64
N GLU A 265 2.73 0.18 19.55
CA GLU A 265 4.06 0.60 19.99
C GLU A 265 4.81 -0.59 20.63
N LYS A 266 6.10 -0.70 20.37
CA LYS A 266 6.91 -1.87 20.79
C LYS A 266 6.72 -2.22 22.27
N HIS A 267 6.69 -1.21 23.14
CA HIS A 267 6.62 -1.41 24.60
C HIS A 267 5.25 -1.90 25.08
N LYS A 268 4.21 -1.89 24.24
CA LYS A 268 2.87 -2.36 24.56
C LYS A 268 2.65 -3.85 24.29
N ALA A 269 3.65 -4.51 23.71
CA ALA A 269 3.57 -5.95 23.46
C ALA A 269 3.50 -6.74 24.77
N ARG A 270 2.63 -7.74 24.81
CA ARG A 270 2.50 -8.68 25.92
C ARG A 270 2.31 -10.11 25.39
N SER A 271 2.65 -11.09 26.20
CA SER A 271 2.34 -12.49 25.90
C SER A 271 0.82 -12.73 25.92
N LEU A 272 0.39 -13.83 25.33
CA LEU A 272 -1.01 -14.26 25.40
C LEU A 272 -1.47 -14.41 26.85
N GLN A 273 -0.63 -15.02 27.70
CA GLN A 273 -0.94 -15.22 29.11
C GLN A 273 -1.11 -13.89 29.87
N ASP A 274 -0.26 -12.92 29.58
CA ASP A 274 -0.36 -11.60 30.20
C ASP A 274 -1.63 -10.87 29.79
N TRP A 275 -2.04 -10.99 28.50
CA TRP A 275 -3.31 -10.44 28.04
C TRP A 275 -4.52 -11.11 28.71
N GLN A 276 -4.47 -12.44 28.89
CA GLN A 276 -5.51 -13.17 29.63
C GLN A 276 -5.63 -12.66 31.07
N ALA A 277 -4.50 -12.42 31.72
CA ALA A 277 -4.45 -11.86 33.07
C ALA A 277 -5.03 -10.44 33.15
N GLN A 278 -5.00 -9.68 32.05
CA GLN A 278 -5.63 -8.35 31.96
C GLN A 278 -7.13 -8.41 31.71
N GLY A 279 -7.71 -9.59 31.43
CA GLY A 279 -9.13 -9.76 31.19
C GLY A 279 -9.50 -10.00 29.73
N ILE A 280 -8.56 -10.32 28.88
CA ILE A 280 -8.85 -10.76 27.51
C ILE A 280 -9.44 -12.18 27.56
N GLU A 281 -10.60 -12.34 26.95
CA GLU A 281 -11.22 -13.65 26.76
C GLU A 281 -10.87 -14.20 25.38
N LEU A 282 -10.22 -15.36 25.37
CA LEU A 282 -9.85 -16.09 24.17
C LEU A 282 -10.99 -16.99 23.75
N LYS A 283 -12.05 -16.39 23.25
CA LYS A 283 -13.18 -17.14 22.75
C LYS A 283 -12.97 -17.48 21.29
N SER A 284 -13.06 -18.77 20.96
CA SER A 284 -13.06 -19.21 19.59
C SER A 284 -14.35 -18.78 18.89
N PHE A 285 -14.22 -17.97 17.84
CA PHE A 285 -15.34 -17.55 17.00
C PHE A 285 -15.57 -18.54 15.86
N ASN A 286 -14.52 -19.26 15.43
CA ASN A 286 -14.53 -20.25 14.36
C ASN A 286 -13.24 -21.09 14.42
N SER A 287 -13.09 -22.06 13.51
CA SER A 287 -11.91 -22.93 13.46
C SER A 287 -10.61 -22.18 13.13
N GLU A 288 -10.67 -21.15 12.29
CA GLU A 288 -9.51 -20.34 11.91
C GLU A 288 -9.00 -19.55 13.12
N SER A 289 -9.90 -18.99 13.92
CA SER A 289 -9.57 -18.30 15.18
C SER A 289 -8.85 -19.23 16.16
N THR A 290 -9.29 -20.48 16.26
CA THR A 290 -8.66 -21.50 17.10
C THR A 290 -7.24 -21.81 16.64
N GLN A 291 -7.04 -22.00 15.33
CA GLN A 291 -5.71 -22.24 14.73
C GLN A 291 -4.78 -21.04 14.97
N ASN A 292 -5.28 -19.83 14.80
CA ASN A 292 -4.51 -18.62 15.03
C ASN A 292 -4.09 -18.48 16.50
N LEU A 293 -4.99 -18.74 17.44
CA LEU A 293 -4.66 -18.73 18.88
C LEU A 293 -3.52 -19.69 19.21
N THR A 294 -3.57 -20.88 18.67
CA THR A 294 -2.50 -21.88 18.88
C THR A 294 -1.16 -21.37 18.36
N ALA A 295 -1.15 -20.81 17.16
CA ALA A 295 0.06 -20.27 16.54
C ALA A 295 0.60 -19.03 17.28
N LEU A 296 -0.25 -18.29 17.99
CA LEU A 296 0.10 -17.06 18.71
C LEU A 296 0.49 -17.30 20.17
N SER A 297 0.47 -18.52 20.66
CA SER A 297 0.64 -18.85 22.08
C SER A 297 1.95 -18.40 22.69
N HIS A 298 3.02 -18.27 21.87
CA HIS A 298 4.35 -17.83 22.30
C HIS A 298 4.79 -16.52 21.65
N ALA A 299 3.89 -15.85 20.94
CA ALA A 299 4.20 -14.61 20.23
C ALA A 299 4.03 -13.38 21.14
N LYS A 300 4.70 -12.30 20.77
CA LYS A 300 4.39 -10.96 21.28
C LYS A 300 3.12 -10.46 20.61
N LEU A 301 2.17 -9.97 21.39
CA LEU A 301 0.86 -9.54 20.91
C LEU A 301 0.54 -8.14 21.38
N TRP A 302 -0.20 -7.42 20.56
CA TRP A 302 -0.71 -6.08 20.84
C TRP A 302 -2.24 -6.09 20.82
N LEU A 303 -2.85 -5.32 21.72
CA LEU A 303 -4.29 -5.11 21.70
C LEU A 303 -4.62 -3.95 20.75
N VAL A 304 -5.49 -4.22 19.78
CA VAL A 304 -5.96 -3.21 18.81
C VAL A 304 -7.48 -3.11 18.91
N GLN A 305 -7.96 -1.89 19.11
CA GLN A 305 -9.36 -1.53 19.21
C GLN A 305 -9.64 -0.38 18.22
N PRO A 306 -9.86 -0.69 16.94
CA PRO A 306 -10.00 0.35 15.91
C PRO A 306 -11.13 1.34 16.18
N ASP A 307 -12.19 0.88 16.84
CA ASP A 307 -13.38 1.67 17.17
C ASP A 307 -13.45 2.07 18.66
N GLY A 308 -12.32 2.00 19.37
CA GLY A 308 -12.26 2.34 20.78
C GLY A 308 -12.75 1.24 21.72
N GLU A 309 -13.00 1.62 22.98
CA GLU A 309 -13.31 0.67 24.07
C GLU A 309 -14.57 -0.17 23.84
N ASN A 310 -15.56 0.40 23.16
CA ASN A 310 -16.85 -0.23 22.94
C ASN A 310 -16.95 -0.99 21.62
N GLY A 311 -15.88 -0.98 20.83
CA GLY A 311 -15.80 -1.65 19.55
C GLY A 311 -15.17 -3.03 19.64
N ARG A 312 -15.04 -3.67 18.48
CA ARG A 312 -14.39 -4.97 18.36
C ARG A 312 -12.91 -4.86 18.74
N ALA A 313 -12.39 -5.92 19.34
CA ALA A 313 -11.03 -6.00 19.85
C ALA A 313 -10.25 -7.16 19.20
N PHE A 314 -8.97 -6.94 18.97
CA PHE A 314 -8.10 -7.90 18.33
C PHE A 314 -6.77 -7.97 19.09
N LEU A 315 -6.26 -9.18 19.28
CA LEU A 315 -4.85 -9.39 19.60
C LEU A 315 -4.09 -9.67 18.32
N VAL A 316 -3.08 -8.89 18.05
CA VAL A 316 -2.36 -8.91 16.77
C VAL A 316 -0.88 -9.21 16.96
N SER A 317 -0.32 -9.92 15.99
CA SER A 317 1.11 -10.24 15.94
C SER A 317 1.93 -9.13 15.25
N ASN A 318 3.24 -9.32 15.19
CA ASN A 318 4.09 -8.42 14.40
C ASN A 318 3.72 -8.39 12.91
N ASN A 319 3.11 -9.43 12.38
CA ASN A 319 2.65 -9.43 11.00
C ASN A 319 1.55 -8.39 10.74
N PHE A 320 0.70 -8.12 11.72
CA PHE A 320 -0.25 -7.00 11.62
C PHE A 320 0.49 -5.66 11.50
N ARG A 321 1.59 -5.48 12.22
CA ARG A 321 2.41 -4.27 12.13
C ARG A 321 3.05 -4.14 10.74
N THR A 322 3.43 -5.22 10.10
CA THR A 322 3.92 -5.19 8.70
C THR A 322 2.80 -4.83 7.72
N LEU A 323 1.58 -5.29 7.96
CA LEU A 323 0.42 -4.85 7.17
C LEU A 323 0.14 -3.36 7.31
N LEU A 324 0.37 -2.78 8.48
CA LEU A 324 0.28 -1.34 8.70
C LEU A 324 1.39 -0.56 7.97
N ASP A 325 2.53 -1.16 7.72
CA ASP A 325 3.55 -0.59 6.85
C ASP A 325 3.04 -0.49 5.39
N TRP A 326 2.37 -1.53 4.92
CA TRP A 326 1.72 -1.54 3.61
C TRP A 326 0.64 -0.45 3.48
N ASN A 327 -0.26 -0.38 4.45
CA ASN A 327 -1.31 0.62 4.54
C ASN A 327 -1.62 0.91 6.02
N ARG A 328 -1.44 2.15 6.43
CA ARG A 328 -1.55 2.59 7.85
C ARG A 328 -2.97 2.61 8.41
N SER A 329 -3.89 1.89 7.84
CA SER A 329 -5.26 1.77 8.33
C SER A 329 -5.43 0.47 9.13
N ASN A 330 -5.86 0.58 10.38
CA ASN A 330 -6.25 -0.58 11.19
C ASN A 330 -7.39 -1.36 10.52
N TYR A 331 -8.34 -0.66 9.92
CA TYR A 331 -9.44 -1.30 9.19
C TYR A 331 -8.93 -2.15 8.03
N PHE A 332 -8.02 -1.61 7.25
CA PHE A 332 -7.40 -2.33 6.13
C PHE A 332 -6.63 -3.56 6.63
N ALA A 333 -5.78 -3.40 7.64
CA ALA A 333 -4.97 -4.50 8.16
C ALA A 333 -5.84 -5.63 8.75
N VAL A 334 -6.90 -5.29 9.50
CA VAL A 334 -7.88 -6.27 9.99
C VAL A 334 -8.57 -6.98 8.82
N SER A 335 -8.97 -6.24 7.78
CA SER A 335 -9.62 -6.83 6.61
C SER A 335 -8.72 -7.81 5.87
N ILE A 336 -7.44 -7.52 5.74
CA ILE A 336 -6.46 -8.44 5.13
C ILE A 336 -6.34 -9.71 5.97
N GLY A 337 -6.20 -9.58 7.28
CA GLY A 337 -6.11 -10.74 8.19
C GLY A 337 -7.35 -11.63 8.12
N MET A 338 -8.52 -11.05 8.20
CA MET A 338 -9.78 -11.81 8.12
C MET A 338 -10.03 -12.40 6.74
N PHE A 339 -9.66 -11.68 5.68
CA PHE A 339 -9.74 -12.21 4.32
C PHE A 339 -8.81 -13.41 4.14
N ALA A 340 -7.58 -13.31 4.60
CA ALA A 340 -6.64 -14.43 4.58
C ALA A 340 -7.18 -15.65 5.34
N ASP A 341 -7.77 -15.44 6.52
CA ASP A 341 -8.40 -16.52 7.30
C ASP A 341 -9.53 -17.21 6.52
N ARG A 342 -10.40 -16.44 5.88
CA ARG A 342 -11.51 -16.98 5.07
C ARG A 342 -11.00 -17.73 3.84
N ILE A 343 -9.97 -17.24 3.17
CA ILE A 343 -9.34 -17.93 2.04
C ILE A 343 -8.76 -19.26 2.51
N LYS A 344 -8.00 -19.24 3.60
CA LYS A 344 -7.40 -20.44 4.17
C LYS A 344 -8.44 -21.52 4.49
N ALA A 345 -9.57 -21.13 5.11
CA ALA A 345 -10.67 -22.02 5.42
C ALA A 345 -11.25 -22.71 4.17
N ARG A 346 -11.35 -21.97 3.05
CA ARG A 346 -11.90 -22.47 1.79
C ARG A 346 -10.96 -23.44 1.07
N VAL A 347 -9.66 -23.21 1.13
CA VAL A 347 -8.67 -23.98 0.33
C VAL A 347 -8.09 -25.16 1.10
N GLN A 348 -8.32 -25.26 2.39
CA GLN A 348 -7.90 -26.40 3.23
C GLN A 348 -8.91 -27.55 3.30
N GLN A 349 -10.06 -27.42 2.67
CA GLN A 349 -11.12 -28.45 2.67
C GLN A 349 -10.79 -29.63 1.75
#